data_d6449c2aead5815b7b583fe6fd750721
#
_entry.id   d6449c2aead5815b7b583fe6fd750721
#
_cell.length_a   1.000
_cell.length_b   1.000
_cell.length_c   1.000
_cell.angle_alpha   90.00
_cell.angle_beta   90.00
_cell.angle_gamma   90.00
#
_symmetry.space_group_name_H-M   'P 1'
#
loop_
_entity.id
_entity.type
_entity.pdbx_description
1 polymer ?
#
loop_
_entity_poly.entity_id
_entity_poly.type
_entity_poly.pdbx_seq_one_letter_code
_entity_poly.pdbx_strand_id
1 'polypeptide(L)'
;MMRSHYCGQLNESLDGQEVTLCGWVHRRRDHGGVIFLDIRDREGMAQVVFDPDRAETFAAADRVRSEYVVQITGKVRKRPDGAVNANMASGAIEILGYQLNVLNEAETPPFPLNEYSDVGEETRLRYRFIDLRRPEMADKLRLRSRITSSIRRYLDENGFLDVETPILTRATPEGARDYLVPSRTHAGSFFALPQSPQLFKQLLMVAGFDRYYQIAKCFRDEDLRADRQPEFTQIDIETSFLDESEIMGLTEGMIRKLFKEVLDLEFGEFPHMTYEEAMRRYGSDKPDLRIPLELVDVADQLKDVDFKVFAGPANDPKCRVTALRLPGGASMPRSKIDEYTKFVGIYGAKGLAYIKVNERAKGVEGLQSPIVKNIPEANLNTILDRVGAVDGDIVFFGADKAKIVSEALGALRIRLGHDFELLTCEWAPMWVVDFPMFEENEDGSFTALHHPFTAPKCTPEELEANPATALSRAYDMVLNGTELGGGSIRIHRKEMQQAVFRLLGIEAAEQEEKFGFLLDALKFGAPPHCGLAFGLDRLVMLMTGAQSIREVIAFPKTQSAACVMTQAPGMVDAKALRELHIRLREQTKVE
;
A
#
# COMPACT_ATOMS: atom_id res chain seq x y z
N MET A 1 -21.29 -18.49 -31.39
CA MET A 1 -20.93 -17.79 -30.11
C MET A 1 -22.22 -17.43 -29.39
N MET A 2 -22.26 -17.47 -28.06
CA MET A 2 -23.48 -17.08 -27.33
C MET A 2 -23.75 -15.58 -27.36
N ARG A 3 -22.75 -14.74 -27.62
CA ARG A 3 -22.87 -13.28 -27.82
C ARG A 3 -22.07 -12.84 -29.05
N SER A 4 -22.53 -11.78 -29.71
CA SER A 4 -21.80 -11.13 -30.81
C SER A 4 -20.96 -9.93 -30.32
N HIS A 5 -21.46 -9.17 -29.33
CA HIS A 5 -20.87 -7.96 -28.80
C HIS A 5 -21.00 -7.89 -27.28
N TYR A 6 -20.10 -7.13 -26.64
CA TYR A 6 -20.29 -6.68 -25.26
C TYR A 6 -21.15 -5.43 -25.22
N CYS A 7 -21.88 -5.24 -24.11
CA CYS A 7 -22.79 -4.12 -23.94
C CYS A 7 -22.10 -2.74 -24.08
N GLY A 8 -20.92 -2.59 -23.49
CA GLY A 8 -20.16 -1.34 -23.57
C GLY A 8 -19.49 -1.05 -24.93
N GLN A 9 -19.45 -2.03 -25.83
CA GLN A 9 -18.88 -1.86 -27.18
C GLN A 9 -19.87 -1.34 -28.20
N LEU A 10 -21.16 -1.29 -27.84
CA LEU A 10 -22.22 -0.86 -28.76
C LEU A 10 -22.18 0.65 -28.95
N ASN A 11 -22.27 1.07 -30.20
CA ASN A 11 -22.26 2.48 -30.59
C ASN A 11 -23.06 2.71 -31.88
N GLU A 12 -23.16 3.96 -32.33
CA GLU A 12 -23.94 4.35 -33.52
C GLU A 12 -23.51 3.73 -34.83
N SER A 13 -22.25 3.25 -34.93
CA SER A 13 -21.76 2.58 -36.15
C SER A 13 -22.44 1.23 -36.40
N LEU A 14 -23.09 0.67 -35.39
CA LEU A 14 -23.84 -0.58 -35.44
C LEU A 14 -25.33 -0.37 -35.76
N ASP A 15 -25.78 0.88 -36.01
CA ASP A 15 -27.17 1.17 -36.33
C ASP A 15 -27.70 0.29 -37.43
N GLY A 16 -28.87 -0.29 -37.20
CA GLY A 16 -29.50 -1.22 -38.13
C GLY A 16 -28.98 -2.66 -38.09
N GLN A 17 -27.89 -2.95 -37.43
CA GLN A 17 -27.33 -4.32 -37.31
C GLN A 17 -28.03 -5.13 -36.23
N GLU A 18 -28.08 -6.45 -36.43
CA GLU A 18 -28.53 -7.40 -35.42
C GLU A 18 -27.37 -7.78 -34.51
N VAL A 19 -27.61 -7.76 -33.21
CA VAL A 19 -26.64 -8.11 -32.16
C VAL A 19 -27.25 -9.10 -31.19
N THR A 20 -26.40 -9.97 -30.62
CA THR A 20 -26.74 -10.85 -29.49
C THR A 20 -25.89 -10.48 -28.28
N LEU A 21 -26.54 -10.14 -27.20
CA LEU A 21 -25.94 -9.75 -25.93
C LEU A 21 -26.18 -10.84 -24.90
N CYS A 22 -25.21 -11.01 -23.98
CA CYS A 22 -25.35 -11.82 -22.77
C CYS A 22 -24.89 -11.01 -21.58
N GLY A 23 -25.69 -11.00 -20.52
CA GLY A 23 -25.34 -10.24 -19.30
C GLY A 23 -26.40 -10.40 -18.20
N TRP A 24 -26.25 -9.58 -17.19
CA TRP A 24 -27.16 -9.49 -16.07
C TRP A 24 -28.14 -8.35 -16.25
N VAL A 25 -29.42 -8.58 -15.90
CA VAL A 25 -30.43 -7.53 -15.87
C VAL A 25 -30.15 -6.59 -14.69
N HIS A 26 -29.61 -5.41 -14.98
CA HIS A 26 -29.32 -4.41 -13.96
C HIS A 26 -30.60 -3.73 -13.47
N ARG A 27 -31.47 -3.35 -14.40
CA ARG A 27 -32.74 -2.66 -14.10
C ARG A 27 -33.81 -3.01 -15.14
N ARG A 28 -35.04 -3.22 -14.64
CA ARG A 28 -36.25 -3.31 -15.45
C ARG A 28 -37.14 -2.10 -15.20
N ARG A 29 -37.65 -1.51 -16.25
CA ARG A 29 -38.61 -0.40 -16.21
C ARG A 29 -39.76 -0.70 -17.15
N ASP A 30 -40.97 -0.31 -16.74
CA ASP A 30 -42.18 -0.36 -17.56
C ASP A 30 -42.70 1.09 -17.71
N HIS A 31 -42.78 1.57 -18.93
CA HIS A 31 -43.25 2.90 -19.26
C HIS A 31 -44.28 2.84 -20.37
N GLY A 32 -45.57 2.97 -20.01
CA GLY A 32 -46.62 3.08 -20.98
C GLY A 32 -46.82 1.83 -21.85
N GLY A 33 -46.55 0.66 -21.30
CA GLY A 33 -46.68 -0.61 -22.02
C GLY A 33 -45.46 -1.01 -22.85
N VAL A 34 -44.33 -0.34 -22.70
CA VAL A 34 -43.05 -0.73 -23.27
C VAL A 34 -42.09 -1.11 -22.13
N ILE A 35 -41.42 -2.25 -22.25
CA ILE A 35 -40.47 -2.73 -21.24
C ILE A 35 -39.05 -2.37 -21.65
N PHE A 36 -38.30 -1.75 -20.74
CA PHE A 36 -36.89 -1.43 -20.87
C PHE A 36 -36.08 -2.32 -19.91
N LEU A 37 -35.08 -3.02 -20.44
CA LEU A 37 -34.08 -3.73 -19.67
C LEU A 37 -32.71 -3.09 -19.86
N ASP A 38 -32.08 -2.69 -18.77
CA ASP A 38 -30.67 -2.30 -18.79
C ASP A 38 -29.86 -3.58 -18.51
N ILE A 39 -29.10 -4.03 -19.52
CA ILE A 39 -28.27 -5.24 -19.45
C ILE A 39 -26.84 -4.84 -19.18
N ARG A 40 -26.24 -5.43 -18.16
CA ARG A 40 -24.86 -5.18 -17.73
C ARG A 40 -23.98 -6.38 -18.03
N ASP A 41 -22.82 -6.11 -18.56
CA ASP A 41 -21.71 -7.06 -18.64
C ASP A 41 -20.40 -6.42 -18.17
N ARG A 42 -19.26 -7.06 -18.38
CA ARG A 42 -17.97 -6.54 -17.91
C ARG A 42 -17.51 -5.26 -18.62
N GLU A 43 -18.01 -4.97 -19.83
CA GLU A 43 -17.60 -3.80 -20.62
C GLU A 43 -18.54 -2.60 -20.42
N GLY A 44 -19.72 -2.82 -19.82
CA GLY A 44 -20.67 -1.74 -19.57
C GLY A 44 -22.12 -2.16 -19.58
N MET A 45 -22.99 -1.23 -19.93
CA MET A 45 -24.45 -1.43 -19.98
C MET A 45 -25.00 -1.09 -21.35
N ALA A 46 -26.08 -1.78 -21.73
CA ALA A 46 -26.89 -1.49 -22.91
C ALA A 46 -28.38 -1.52 -22.55
N GLN A 47 -29.14 -0.59 -23.09
CA GLN A 47 -30.60 -0.57 -22.96
C GLN A 47 -31.21 -1.42 -24.07
N VAL A 48 -32.10 -2.34 -23.67
CA VAL A 48 -32.92 -3.13 -24.59
C VAL A 48 -34.39 -2.77 -24.40
N VAL A 49 -35.08 -2.57 -25.50
CA VAL A 49 -36.51 -2.19 -25.55
C VAL A 49 -37.33 -3.36 -26.05
N PHE A 50 -38.38 -3.70 -25.36
CA PHE A 50 -39.36 -4.73 -25.76
C PHE A 50 -40.72 -4.09 -26.01
N ASP A 51 -41.16 -4.22 -27.23
CA ASP A 51 -42.41 -3.64 -27.70
C ASP A 51 -43.55 -4.65 -27.56
N PRO A 52 -44.77 -4.27 -27.13
CA PRO A 52 -45.92 -5.15 -26.99
C PRO A 52 -46.35 -5.79 -28.29
N ASP A 53 -45.97 -5.25 -29.44
CA ASP A 53 -46.23 -5.86 -30.78
C ASP A 53 -45.61 -7.25 -30.93
N ARG A 54 -44.66 -7.63 -30.07
CA ARG A 54 -44.03 -8.94 -29.99
C ARG A 54 -44.44 -9.67 -28.71
N ALA A 55 -45.69 -10.11 -28.65
CA ALA A 55 -46.35 -10.58 -27.44
C ALA A 55 -45.57 -11.64 -26.64
N GLU A 56 -44.92 -12.62 -27.27
CA GLU A 56 -44.16 -13.68 -26.58
C GLU A 56 -42.91 -13.13 -25.89
N THR A 57 -42.13 -12.33 -26.64
CA THR A 57 -40.88 -11.72 -26.12
C THR A 57 -41.19 -10.66 -25.03
N PHE A 58 -42.29 -9.90 -25.27
CA PHE A 58 -42.77 -8.94 -24.27
C PHE A 58 -43.18 -9.63 -22.98
N ALA A 59 -43.94 -10.73 -23.04
CA ALA A 59 -44.33 -11.49 -21.86
C ALA A 59 -43.12 -12.15 -21.16
N ALA A 60 -42.09 -12.54 -21.91
CA ALA A 60 -40.84 -13.01 -21.33
C ALA A 60 -40.11 -11.86 -20.59
N ALA A 61 -40.01 -10.68 -21.18
CA ALA A 61 -39.38 -9.49 -20.59
C ALA A 61 -40.11 -9.02 -19.31
N ASP A 62 -41.44 -9.19 -19.25
CA ASP A 62 -42.26 -8.83 -18.08
C ASP A 62 -41.93 -9.70 -16.86
N ARG A 63 -41.57 -10.96 -17.06
CA ARG A 63 -41.21 -11.90 -15.98
C ARG A 63 -39.79 -11.74 -15.46
N VAL A 64 -38.92 -11.12 -16.23
CA VAL A 64 -37.51 -10.93 -15.86
C VAL A 64 -37.39 -10.04 -14.63
N ARG A 65 -36.46 -10.39 -13.73
CA ARG A 65 -36.13 -9.62 -12.53
C ARG A 65 -34.67 -9.20 -12.52
N SER A 66 -34.33 -8.32 -11.59
CA SER A 66 -32.96 -7.83 -11.41
C SER A 66 -32.00 -9.01 -11.19
N GLU A 67 -30.80 -8.89 -11.76
CA GLU A 67 -29.71 -9.86 -11.71
C GLU A 67 -29.97 -11.21 -12.41
N TYR A 68 -31.12 -11.40 -13.11
CA TYR A 68 -31.27 -12.53 -14.00
C TYR A 68 -30.21 -12.50 -15.10
N VAL A 69 -29.66 -13.67 -15.43
CA VAL A 69 -28.72 -13.82 -16.54
C VAL A 69 -29.52 -14.08 -17.80
N VAL A 70 -29.35 -13.22 -18.79
CA VAL A 70 -30.12 -13.27 -20.03
C VAL A 70 -29.25 -13.27 -21.26
N GLN A 71 -29.79 -13.87 -22.34
CA GLN A 71 -29.32 -13.71 -23.72
C GLN A 71 -30.40 -13.01 -24.50
N ILE A 72 -30.06 -11.93 -25.18
CA ILE A 72 -31.00 -11.11 -25.94
C ILE A 72 -30.46 -10.90 -27.33
N THR A 73 -31.28 -11.22 -28.36
CA THR A 73 -31.00 -10.88 -29.76
C THR A 73 -31.92 -9.75 -30.17
N GLY A 74 -31.38 -8.74 -30.83
CA GLY A 74 -32.12 -7.57 -31.24
C GLY A 74 -31.39 -6.70 -32.25
N LYS A 75 -32.09 -5.67 -32.75
CA LYS A 75 -31.57 -4.72 -33.72
C LYS A 75 -31.12 -3.44 -33.02
N VAL A 76 -29.90 -3.02 -33.28
CA VAL A 76 -29.40 -1.71 -32.79
C VAL A 76 -30.13 -0.59 -33.53
N ARG A 77 -30.58 0.40 -32.79
CA ARG A 77 -31.15 1.64 -33.33
C ARG A 77 -30.69 2.86 -32.51
N LYS A 78 -30.66 4.01 -33.17
CA LYS A 78 -30.42 5.29 -32.46
C LYS A 78 -31.58 5.59 -31.53
N ARG A 79 -31.27 6.13 -30.35
CA ARG A 79 -32.33 6.63 -29.47
C ARG A 79 -32.99 7.87 -30.09
N PRO A 80 -34.27 8.09 -29.83
CA PRO A 80 -34.96 9.33 -30.22
C PRO A 80 -34.25 10.56 -29.63
N ASP A 81 -34.40 11.69 -30.30
CA ASP A 81 -33.92 12.98 -29.80
C ASP A 81 -34.50 13.26 -28.39
N GLY A 82 -33.64 13.65 -27.45
CA GLY A 82 -34.01 13.86 -26.04
C GLY A 82 -33.99 12.60 -25.17
N ALA A 83 -33.82 11.38 -25.74
CA ALA A 83 -33.69 10.13 -24.98
C ALA A 83 -32.25 9.63 -24.85
N VAL A 84 -31.27 10.36 -25.40
CA VAL A 84 -29.84 10.05 -25.28
C VAL A 84 -29.40 10.14 -23.84
N ASN A 85 -28.70 9.09 -23.35
CA ASN A 85 -28.18 9.05 -21.97
C ASN A 85 -26.65 9.24 -21.99
N ALA A 86 -26.18 10.45 -21.68
CA ALA A 86 -24.77 10.80 -21.64
C ALA A 86 -23.97 10.03 -20.55
N ASN A 87 -24.63 9.47 -19.54
CA ASN A 87 -24.00 8.71 -18.46
C ASN A 87 -23.75 7.24 -18.81
N MET A 88 -24.03 6.82 -20.03
CA MET A 88 -23.87 5.45 -20.50
C MET A 88 -23.07 5.45 -21.80
N ALA A 89 -22.01 4.66 -21.89
CA ALA A 89 -21.17 4.58 -23.09
C ALA A 89 -21.97 4.24 -24.36
N SER A 90 -22.97 3.34 -24.24
CA SER A 90 -23.92 2.99 -25.30
C SER A 90 -25.16 3.90 -25.35
N GLY A 91 -25.14 5.04 -24.66
CA GLY A 91 -26.34 5.86 -24.40
C GLY A 91 -26.95 6.57 -25.61
N ALA A 92 -26.24 6.64 -26.74
CA ALA A 92 -26.75 7.15 -28.01
C ALA A 92 -27.63 6.14 -28.77
N ILE A 93 -27.54 4.85 -28.42
CA ILE A 93 -28.29 3.76 -29.06
C ILE A 93 -29.11 2.98 -28.03
N GLU A 94 -30.02 2.17 -28.55
CA GLU A 94 -30.75 1.14 -27.83
C GLU A 94 -30.95 -0.08 -28.73
N ILE A 95 -31.31 -1.21 -28.13
CA ILE A 95 -31.56 -2.44 -28.88
C ILE A 95 -33.06 -2.75 -28.88
N LEU A 96 -33.65 -2.90 -30.05
CA LEU A 96 -35.01 -3.44 -30.18
C LEU A 96 -34.94 -4.95 -30.05
N GLY A 97 -35.35 -5.50 -28.90
CA GLY A 97 -35.25 -6.92 -28.60
C GLY A 97 -36.23 -7.79 -29.39
N TYR A 98 -35.72 -8.85 -30.02
CA TYR A 98 -36.53 -9.83 -30.76
C TYR A 98 -36.67 -11.14 -30.03
N GLN A 99 -35.61 -11.58 -29.35
CA GLN A 99 -35.56 -12.81 -28.59
C GLN A 99 -34.97 -12.55 -27.21
N LEU A 100 -35.54 -13.20 -26.22
CA LEU A 100 -35.06 -13.17 -24.84
C LEU A 100 -35.05 -14.58 -24.30
N ASN A 101 -33.88 -15.05 -23.94
CA ASN A 101 -33.68 -16.32 -23.24
C ASN A 101 -33.18 -16.04 -21.84
N VAL A 102 -33.90 -16.50 -20.84
CA VAL A 102 -33.40 -16.51 -19.45
C VAL A 102 -32.45 -17.69 -19.31
N LEU A 103 -31.16 -17.40 -19.15
CA LEU A 103 -30.11 -18.39 -18.99
C LEU A 103 -30.06 -18.90 -17.56
N ASN A 104 -30.31 -18.01 -16.61
CA ASN A 104 -30.44 -18.35 -15.19
C ASN A 104 -31.26 -17.28 -14.45
N GLU A 105 -32.05 -17.71 -13.50
CA GLU A 105 -32.77 -16.82 -12.58
C GLU A 105 -31.89 -16.44 -11.40
N ALA A 106 -32.23 -15.37 -10.72
CA ALA A 106 -31.54 -14.90 -9.52
C ALA A 106 -32.52 -14.58 -8.40
N GLU A 107 -32.12 -14.87 -7.19
CA GLU A 107 -32.77 -14.33 -6.00
C GLU A 107 -32.41 -12.83 -5.86
N THR A 108 -33.17 -12.11 -5.05
CA THR A 108 -32.87 -10.71 -4.75
C THR A 108 -31.49 -10.61 -4.09
N PRO A 109 -30.54 -9.82 -4.64
CA PRO A 109 -29.23 -9.63 -4.02
C PRO A 109 -29.34 -9.14 -2.57
N PRO A 110 -28.40 -9.51 -1.69
CA PRO A 110 -28.42 -9.12 -0.28
C PRO A 110 -28.23 -7.60 -0.07
N PHE A 111 -27.82 -6.89 -1.10
CA PHE A 111 -27.68 -5.42 -1.12
C PHE A 111 -27.78 -4.88 -2.56
N PRO A 112 -28.11 -3.57 -2.73
CA PRO A 112 -28.16 -2.95 -4.04
C PRO A 112 -26.79 -2.89 -4.71
N LEU A 113 -26.74 -3.09 -6.04
CA LEU A 113 -25.51 -3.07 -6.84
C LEU A 113 -25.25 -1.72 -7.51
N ASN A 114 -25.73 -0.64 -6.92
CA ASN A 114 -25.44 0.74 -7.34
C ASN A 114 -24.11 1.23 -6.74
N GLU A 115 -23.59 2.33 -7.25
CA GLU A 115 -22.28 2.88 -6.88
C GLU A 115 -22.18 3.29 -5.39
N TYR A 116 -23.29 3.74 -4.80
CA TYR A 116 -23.35 4.17 -3.40
C TYR A 116 -24.12 3.16 -2.57
N SER A 117 -23.38 2.35 -1.83
CA SER A 117 -23.96 1.39 -0.90
C SER A 117 -23.37 1.56 0.49
N ASP A 118 -24.23 1.88 1.48
CA ASP A 118 -23.89 1.96 2.90
C ASP A 118 -23.74 0.57 3.56
N VAL A 119 -23.60 -0.48 2.78
CA VAL A 119 -23.49 -1.85 3.28
C VAL A 119 -22.14 -2.05 3.96
N GLY A 120 -22.19 -2.54 5.18
CA GLY A 120 -21.00 -2.83 5.99
C GLY A 120 -20.04 -3.82 5.32
N GLU A 121 -18.74 -3.64 5.58
CA GLU A 121 -17.68 -4.41 4.96
C GLU A 121 -17.87 -5.93 5.11
N GLU A 122 -18.32 -6.41 6.28
CA GLU A 122 -18.51 -7.83 6.52
C GLU A 122 -19.53 -8.46 5.56
N THR A 123 -20.66 -7.79 5.31
CA THR A 123 -21.67 -8.25 4.36
C THR A 123 -21.12 -8.24 2.93
N ARG A 124 -20.40 -7.20 2.55
CA ARG A 124 -19.72 -7.11 1.24
C ARG A 124 -18.69 -8.23 1.05
N LEU A 125 -17.92 -8.57 2.07
CA LEU A 125 -16.93 -9.65 2.01
C LEU A 125 -17.60 -11.04 2.02
N ARG A 126 -18.74 -11.22 2.71
CA ARG A 126 -19.50 -12.46 2.69
C ARG A 126 -20.07 -12.76 1.30
N TYR A 127 -20.57 -11.73 0.63
CA TYR A 127 -21.12 -11.82 -0.73
C TYR A 127 -20.20 -11.14 -1.74
N ARG A 128 -18.89 -11.37 -1.61
CA ARG A 128 -17.88 -10.68 -2.42
C ARG A 128 -18.08 -10.86 -3.92
N PHE A 129 -18.55 -12.01 -4.35
CA PHE A 129 -18.89 -12.29 -5.75
C PHE A 129 -20.05 -11.42 -6.28
N ILE A 130 -20.91 -10.91 -5.41
CA ILE A 130 -21.95 -9.92 -5.73
C ILE A 130 -21.33 -8.50 -5.69
N ASP A 131 -20.56 -8.17 -4.66
CA ASP A 131 -19.90 -6.87 -4.50
C ASP A 131 -19.01 -6.54 -5.71
N LEU A 132 -18.33 -7.54 -6.26
CA LEU A 132 -17.49 -7.40 -7.46
C LEU A 132 -18.27 -7.10 -8.75
N ARG A 133 -19.60 -7.22 -8.77
CA ARG A 133 -20.45 -6.76 -9.89
C ARG A 133 -20.65 -5.25 -9.89
N ARG A 134 -20.40 -4.56 -8.78
CA ARG A 134 -20.50 -3.11 -8.69
C ARG A 134 -19.42 -2.48 -9.57
N PRO A 135 -19.76 -1.48 -10.40
CA PRO A 135 -18.80 -0.85 -11.32
C PRO A 135 -17.53 -0.37 -10.60
N GLU A 136 -17.68 0.30 -9.47
CA GLU A 136 -16.58 0.79 -8.64
C GLU A 136 -15.56 -0.32 -8.27
N MET A 137 -16.05 -1.49 -7.88
CA MET A 137 -15.20 -2.62 -7.50
C MET A 137 -14.59 -3.30 -8.72
N ALA A 138 -15.38 -3.47 -9.78
CA ALA A 138 -14.91 -4.06 -11.03
C ALA A 138 -13.80 -3.20 -11.67
N ASP A 139 -13.94 -1.88 -11.65
CA ASP A 139 -12.97 -0.94 -12.23
C ASP A 139 -11.63 -0.97 -11.51
N LYS A 140 -11.63 -1.10 -10.18
CA LYS A 140 -10.39 -1.30 -9.40
C LYS A 140 -9.63 -2.55 -9.83
N LEU A 141 -10.33 -3.67 -10.06
CA LEU A 141 -9.68 -4.92 -10.53
C LEU A 141 -9.25 -4.84 -12.00
N ARG A 142 -10.00 -4.15 -12.86
CA ARG A 142 -9.58 -3.88 -14.25
C ARG A 142 -8.31 -3.03 -14.26
N LEU A 143 -8.26 -1.98 -13.43
CA LEU A 143 -7.07 -1.13 -13.31
C LEU A 143 -5.87 -1.95 -12.80
N ARG A 144 -6.07 -2.79 -11.78
CA ARG A 144 -5.05 -3.74 -11.31
C ARG A 144 -4.49 -4.61 -12.44
N SER A 145 -5.35 -5.15 -13.28
CA SER A 145 -4.94 -5.97 -14.42
C SER A 145 -4.11 -5.16 -15.44
N ARG A 146 -4.53 -3.91 -15.73
CA ARG A 146 -3.79 -3.01 -16.63
C ARG A 146 -2.42 -2.64 -16.07
N ILE A 147 -2.34 -2.34 -14.77
CA ILE A 147 -1.09 -2.05 -14.04
C ILE A 147 -0.13 -3.24 -14.18
N THR A 148 -0.59 -4.44 -13.87
CA THR A 148 0.23 -5.66 -13.96
C THR A 148 0.71 -5.90 -15.39
N SER A 149 -0.14 -5.71 -16.40
CA SER A 149 0.23 -5.87 -17.80
C SER A 149 1.26 -4.84 -18.28
N SER A 150 1.13 -3.59 -17.84
CA SER A 150 2.10 -2.53 -18.15
C SER A 150 3.48 -2.83 -17.57
N ILE A 151 3.53 -3.25 -16.30
CA ILE A 151 4.76 -3.62 -15.61
C ILE A 151 5.45 -4.81 -16.30
N ARG A 152 4.72 -5.87 -16.63
CA ARG A 152 5.27 -7.03 -17.34
C ARG A 152 5.89 -6.62 -18.68
N ARG A 153 5.19 -5.85 -19.50
CA ARG A 153 5.74 -5.37 -20.78
C ARG A 153 7.02 -4.57 -20.58
N TYR A 154 7.04 -3.67 -19.60
CA TYR A 154 8.25 -2.88 -19.33
C TYR A 154 9.44 -3.77 -18.95
N LEU A 155 9.23 -4.72 -18.07
CA LEU A 155 10.30 -5.62 -17.61
C LEU A 155 10.77 -6.55 -18.73
N ASP A 156 9.85 -7.12 -19.53
CA ASP A 156 10.18 -7.94 -20.68
C ASP A 156 10.99 -7.15 -21.74
N GLU A 157 10.58 -5.91 -22.05
CA GLU A 157 11.28 -5.00 -22.96
C GLU A 157 12.70 -4.63 -22.45
N ASN A 158 12.93 -4.69 -21.14
CA ASN A 158 14.23 -4.44 -20.52
C ASN A 158 15.05 -5.72 -20.24
N GLY A 159 14.65 -6.85 -20.83
CA GLY A 159 15.39 -8.11 -20.80
C GLY A 159 15.27 -8.90 -19.50
N PHE A 160 14.23 -8.66 -18.71
CA PHE A 160 13.95 -9.46 -17.52
C PHE A 160 13.24 -10.76 -17.88
N LEU A 161 13.53 -11.80 -17.11
CA LEU A 161 12.88 -13.10 -17.21
C LEU A 161 11.89 -13.28 -16.06
N ASP A 162 10.63 -13.62 -16.39
CA ASP A 162 9.61 -13.99 -15.40
C ASP A 162 9.85 -15.43 -14.94
N VAL A 163 10.33 -15.61 -13.72
CA VAL A 163 10.68 -16.92 -13.18
C VAL A 163 9.94 -17.17 -11.87
N GLU A 164 9.15 -18.24 -11.82
CA GLU A 164 8.46 -18.67 -10.62
C GLU A 164 9.42 -19.27 -9.59
N THR A 165 9.19 -18.96 -8.33
CA THR A 165 9.92 -19.53 -7.19
C THR A 165 8.98 -20.36 -6.32
N PRO A 166 9.50 -21.30 -5.49
CA PRO A 166 8.66 -22.17 -4.68
C PRO A 166 7.75 -21.42 -3.69
N ILE A 167 6.51 -21.87 -3.58
CA ILE A 167 5.59 -21.48 -2.51
C ILE A 167 5.75 -22.38 -1.28
N LEU A 168 6.01 -23.68 -1.46
CA LEU A 168 6.35 -24.58 -0.38
C LEU A 168 7.86 -24.53 -0.17
N THR A 169 8.31 -23.78 0.82
CA THR A 169 9.73 -23.57 1.11
C THR A 169 10.04 -23.80 2.58
N ARG A 170 11.22 -23.42 3.01
CA ARG A 170 11.64 -23.47 4.41
C ARG A 170 11.36 -22.14 5.10
N ALA A 171 11.07 -22.18 6.40
CA ALA A 171 10.93 -20.98 7.23
C ALA A 171 12.23 -20.16 7.19
N THR A 172 12.10 -18.85 6.92
CA THR A 172 13.22 -17.91 6.89
C THR A 172 12.87 -16.69 7.75
N PRO A 173 13.79 -16.21 8.58
CA PRO A 173 13.50 -15.05 9.43
C PRO A 173 13.61 -13.74 8.62
N GLU A 174 12.48 -13.25 8.12
CA GLU A 174 12.37 -11.98 7.39
C GLU A 174 11.58 -10.91 8.17
N GLY A 175 11.45 -11.07 9.50
CA GLY A 175 10.81 -10.08 10.37
C GLY A 175 9.38 -10.40 10.79
N ALA A 176 8.54 -11.00 9.93
CA ALA A 176 7.21 -11.49 10.27
C ALA A 176 7.25 -12.97 10.69
N ARG A 177 6.13 -13.49 11.21
CA ARG A 177 5.97 -14.94 11.43
C ARG A 177 5.60 -15.63 10.12
N ASP A 178 6.09 -16.88 9.96
CA ASP A 178 5.78 -17.71 8.80
C ASP A 178 4.46 -18.46 9.00
N TYR A 179 3.69 -18.63 7.92
CA TYR A 179 2.64 -19.64 7.85
C TYR A 179 3.25 -20.99 7.61
N LEU A 180 2.96 -21.98 8.47
CA LEU A 180 3.50 -23.32 8.41
C LEU A 180 2.52 -24.29 7.76
N VAL A 181 3.03 -25.15 6.86
CA VAL A 181 2.26 -26.19 6.18
C VAL A 181 2.86 -27.56 6.54
N PRO A 182 2.14 -28.43 7.25
CA PRO A 182 2.67 -29.72 7.67
C PRO A 182 2.89 -30.65 6.48
N SER A 183 3.99 -31.41 6.52
CA SER A 183 4.32 -32.41 5.51
C SER A 183 3.73 -33.77 5.87
N ARG A 184 2.91 -34.35 4.99
CA ARG A 184 2.40 -35.71 5.15
C ARG A 184 3.48 -36.77 5.00
N THR A 185 4.46 -36.53 4.13
CA THR A 185 5.52 -37.50 3.80
C THR A 185 6.73 -37.45 4.73
N HIS A 186 6.88 -36.37 5.49
CA HIS A 186 7.96 -36.17 6.46
C HIS A 186 7.34 -35.81 7.81
N ALA A 187 7.03 -36.84 8.59
CA ALA A 187 6.39 -36.67 9.90
C ALA A 187 7.15 -35.70 10.81
N GLY A 188 6.44 -34.75 11.41
CA GLY A 188 7.02 -33.73 12.30
C GLY A 188 7.77 -32.60 11.57
N SER A 189 7.80 -32.61 10.23
CA SER A 189 8.39 -31.55 9.42
C SER A 189 7.34 -30.67 8.75
N PHE A 190 7.68 -29.40 8.56
CA PHE A 190 6.78 -28.40 7.99
C PHE A 190 7.46 -27.66 6.85
N PHE A 191 6.70 -27.38 5.81
CA PHE A 191 7.01 -26.28 4.90
C PHE A 191 6.57 -24.97 5.52
N ALA A 192 7.15 -23.87 5.04
CA ALA A 192 6.66 -22.51 5.29
C ALA A 192 6.23 -21.87 3.99
N LEU A 193 5.20 -21.00 4.05
CA LEU A 193 4.85 -20.14 2.93
C LEU A 193 5.81 -18.94 2.90
N PRO A 194 6.32 -18.51 1.73
CA PRO A 194 7.38 -17.52 1.64
C PRO A 194 6.87 -16.12 2.03
N GLN A 195 7.63 -15.40 2.83
CA GLN A 195 7.40 -13.98 3.11
C GLN A 195 7.78 -13.10 1.91
N SER A 196 8.76 -13.53 1.13
CA SER A 196 9.19 -13.02 -0.17
C SER A 196 10.03 -14.06 -0.90
N PRO A 197 10.30 -13.90 -2.21
CA PRO A 197 11.22 -14.78 -2.95
C PRO A 197 12.71 -14.46 -2.71
N GLN A 198 13.08 -13.73 -1.67
CA GLN A 198 14.41 -13.13 -1.47
C GLN A 198 15.57 -14.09 -1.69
N LEU A 199 15.55 -15.25 -1.08
CA LEU A 199 16.67 -16.20 -1.18
C LEU A 199 16.75 -16.83 -2.59
N PHE A 200 15.62 -17.15 -3.18
CA PHE A 200 15.58 -17.77 -4.51
C PHE A 200 15.99 -16.81 -5.62
N LYS A 201 15.61 -15.55 -5.55
CA LYS A 201 16.04 -14.58 -6.57
C LYS A 201 17.55 -14.32 -6.51
N GLN A 202 18.16 -14.33 -5.32
CA GLN A 202 19.61 -14.27 -5.19
C GLN A 202 20.29 -15.52 -5.79
N LEU A 203 19.72 -16.72 -5.59
CA LEU A 203 20.20 -17.95 -6.22
C LEU A 203 20.08 -17.89 -7.75
N LEU A 204 19.06 -17.25 -8.30
CA LEU A 204 18.91 -17.03 -9.75
C LEU A 204 20.04 -16.13 -10.30
N MET A 205 20.49 -15.14 -9.51
CA MET A 205 21.66 -14.33 -9.89
C MET A 205 22.94 -15.18 -9.92
N VAL A 206 23.15 -16.02 -8.91
CA VAL A 206 24.27 -16.98 -8.89
C VAL A 206 24.18 -17.97 -10.07
N ALA A 207 22.97 -18.36 -10.45
CA ALA A 207 22.71 -19.22 -11.62
C ALA A 207 22.90 -18.49 -12.98
N GLY A 208 23.17 -17.19 -12.99
CA GLY A 208 23.47 -16.44 -14.20
C GLY A 208 22.24 -15.93 -14.97
N PHE A 209 21.07 -15.84 -14.33
CA PHE A 209 19.86 -15.31 -14.97
C PHE A 209 19.89 -13.80 -15.19
N ASP A 210 20.78 -13.08 -14.54
CA ASP A 210 21.11 -11.67 -14.74
C ASP A 210 20.00 -10.67 -14.43
N ARG A 211 18.79 -10.83 -14.99
CA ARG A 211 17.62 -10.00 -14.76
C ARG A 211 16.38 -10.86 -14.54
N TYR A 212 15.89 -10.86 -13.31
CA TYR A 212 14.74 -11.63 -12.87
C TYR A 212 13.61 -10.72 -12.43
N TYR A 213 12.37 -11.11 -12.71
CA TYR A 213 11.20 -10.60 -12.00
C TYR A 213 10.16 -11.69 -11.78
N GLN A 214 9.24 -11.42 -10.86
CA GLN A 214 8.05 -12.23 -10.61
C GLN A 214 6.94 -11.37 -10.03
N ILE A 215 5.70 -11.59 -10.45
CA ILE A 215 4.52 -11.11 -9.73
C ILE A 215 4.20 -12.16 -8.67
N ALA A 216 4.84 -12.02 -7.50
CA ALA A 216 4.93 -13.05 -6.49
C ALA A 216 3.84 -12.95 -5.43
N LYS A 217 3.27 -14.10 -5.03
CA LYS A 217 2.48 -14.20 -3.79
C LYS A 217 3.40 -14.31 -2.59
N CYS A 218 3.13 -13.48 -1.60
CA CYS A 218 3.85 -13.41 -0.33
C CYS A 218 2.89 -13.60 0.84
N PHE A 219 3.40 -14.15 1.94
CA PHE A 219 2.60 -14.53 3.10
C PHE A 219 3.28 -14.07 4.38
N ARG A 220 2.57 -13.37 5.26
CA ARG A 220 3.07 -12.91 6.56
C ARG A 220 1.99 -13.02 7.62
N ASP A 221 2.28 -13.74 8.69
CA ASP A 221 1.40 -13.85 9.86
C ASP A 221 1.74 -12.72 10.85
N GLU A 222 1.12 -11.58 10.61
CA GLU A 222 1.30 -10.36 11.41
C GLU A 222 -0.03 -9.65 11.66
N ASP A 223 -0.02 -8.67 12.56
CA ASP A 223 -1.21 -7.87 12.85
C ASP A 223 -1.65 -7.07 11.63
N LEU A 224 -2.93 -7.22 11.26
CA LEU A 224 -3.47 -6.62 10.05
C LEU A 224 -3.91 -5.17 10.27
N ARG A 225 -3.62 -4.33 9.26
CA ARG A 225 -4.01 -2.93 9.17
C ARG A 225 -4.72 -2.68 7.82
N ALA A 226 -5.11 -1.45 7.56
CA ALA A 226 -5.76 -1.07 6.30
C ALA A 226 -4.90 -1.39 5.06
N ASP A 227 -3.59 -1.34 5.19
CA ASP A 227 -2.58 -1.57 4.15
C ASP A 227 -1.84 -2.92 4.28
N ARG A 228 -2.33 -3.86 5.12
CA ARG A 228 -1.74 -5.18 5.33
C ARG A 228 -2.76 -6.30 5.17
N GLN A 229 -2.30 -7.39 4.55
CA GLN A 229 -3.03 -8.65 4.39
C GLN A 229 -2.10 -9.82 4.69
N PRO A 230 -2.63 -10.97 5.20
CA PRO A 230 -1.80 -12.14 5.48
C PRO A 230 -1.23 -12.78 4.19
N GLU A 231 -1.90 -12.57 3.08
CA GLU A 231 -1.41 -12.88 1.73
C GLU A 231 -1.54 -11.65 0.84
N PHE A 232 -0.47 -11.28 0.16
CA PHE A 232 -0.38 -10.10 -0.69
C PHE A 232 0.50 -10.37 -1.91
N THR A 233 0.59 -9.41 -2.81
CA THR A 233 1.35 -9.58 -4.06
C THR A 233 2.46 -8.55 -4.14
N GLN A 234 3.66 -9.02 -4.47
CA GLN A 234 4.80 -8.16 -4.78
C GLN A 234 5.16 -8.24 -6.27
N ILE A 235 5.63 -7.12 -6.81
CA ILE A 235 6.45 -7.09 -8.02
C ILE A 235 7.87 -7.23 -7.51
N ASP A 236 8.44 -8.42 -7.66
CA ASP A 236 9.76 -8.76 -7.15
C ASP A 236 10.78 -8.75 -8.28
N ILE A 237 11.91 -8.06 -8.06
CA ILE A 237 12.92 -7.80 -9.09
C ILE A 237 14.31 -8.06 -8.50
N GLU A 238 15.20 -8.69 -9.29
CA GLU A 238 16.61 -8.86 -8.95
C GLU A 238 17.46 -8.76 -10.22
N THR A 239 18.64 -8.13 -10.10
CA THR A 239 19.57 -7.90 -11.22
C THR A 239 21.00 -8.13 -10.78
N SER A 240 21.84 -8.60 -11.71
CA SER A 240 23.30 -8.66 -11.55
C SER A 240 23.96 -7.46 -12.21
N PHE A 241 25.15 -7.09 -11.69
CA PHE A 241 26.06 -6.09 -12.28
C PHE A 241 25.49 -4.68 -12.44
N LEU A 242 24.45 -4.31 -11.68
CA LEU A 242 23.97 -2.94 -11.60
C LEU A 242 24.34 -2.33 -10.25
N ASP A 243 24.54 -1.01 -10.23
CA ASP A 243 24.66 -0.22 -9.01
C ASP A 243 23.32 0.37 -8.55
N GLU A 244 23.33 1.12 -7.44
CA GLU A 244 22.12 1.75 -6.88
C GLU A 244 21.46 2.72 -7.87
N SER A 245 22.26 3.52 -8.57
CA SER A 245 21.77 4.52 -9.52
C SER A 245 21.09 3.87 -10.71
N GLU A 246 21.69 2.79 -11.23
CA GLU A 246 21.18 2.05 -12.38
C GLU A 246 19.85 1.34 -12.08
N ILE A 247 19.77 0.63 -10.94
CA ILE A 247 18.52 -0.06 -10.57
C ILE A 247 17.41 0.91 -10.19
N MET A 248 17.73 2.02 -9.49
CA MET A 248 16.77 3.08 -9.22
C MET A 248 16.26 3.72 -10.51
N GLY A 249 17.15 4.07 -11.44
CA GLY A 249 16.76 4.65 -12.75
C GLY A 249 15.88 3.72 -13.58
N LEU A 250 16.19 2.42 -13.61
CA LEU A 250 15.40 1.42 -14.31
C LEU A 250 13.98 1.30 -13.73
N THR A 251 13.86 1.22 -12.43
CA THR A 251 12.57 1.06 -11.75
C THR A 251 11.77 2.35 -11.66
N GLU A 252 12.43 3.51 -11.59
CA GLU A 252 11.79 4.81 -11.79
C GLU A 252 11.17 4.90 -13.18
N GLY A 253 11.90 4.50 -14.23
CA GLY A 253 11.40 4.42 -15.60
C GLY A 253 10.15 3.54 -15.73
N MET A 254 10.10 2.43 -14.99
CA MET A 254 8.92 1.56 -14.91
C MET A 254 7.70 2.28 -14.34
N ILE A 255 7.86 2.97 -13.23
CA ILE A 255 6.76 3.70 -12.57
C ILE A 255 6.33 4.90 -13.42
N ARG A 256 7.26 5.65 -14.01
CA ARG A 256 6.94 6.78 -14.91
C ARG A 256 6.13 6.30 -16.12
N LYS A 257 6.55 5.22 -16.78
CA LYS A 257 5.81 4.63 -17.91
C LYS A 257 4.43 4.13 -17.48
N LEU A 258 4.33 3.47 -16.33
CA LEU A 258 3.07 2.99 -15.79
C LEU A 258 2.06 4.13 -15.59
N PHE A 259 2.45 5.20 -14.91
CA PHE A 259 1.56 6.34 -14.64
C PHE A 259 1.16 7.05 -15.94
N LYS A 260 2.07 7.17 -16.91
CA LYS A 260 1.75 7.71 -18.23
C LYS A 260 0.73 6.86 -18.97
N GLU A 261 0.89 5.53 -19.00
CA GLU A 261 0.01 4.63 -19.74
C GLU A 261 -1.38 4.48 -19.09
N VAL A 262 -1.46 4.53 -17.78
CA VAL A 262 -2.67 4.18 -17.03
C VAL A 262 -3.48 5.42 -16.62
N LEU A 263 -2.80 6.49 -16.22
CA LEU A 263 -3.43 7.73 -15.71
C LEU A 263 -3.17 8.95 -16.60
N ASP A 264 -2.42 8.80 -17.70
CA ASP A 264 -1.95 9.89 -18.59
C ASP A 264 -1.18 10.99 -17.82
N LEU A 265 -0.42 10.58 -16.80
CA LEU A 265 0.35 11.46 -15.94
C LEU A 265 1.86 11.32 -16.22
N GLU A 266 2.54 12.44 -16.47
CA GLU A 266 3.98 12.47 -16.67
C GLU A 266 4.70 12.95 -15.41
N PHE A 267 5.65 12.14 -14.92
CA PHE A 267 6.56 12.53 -13.86
C PHE A 267 7.89 13.05 -14.44
N GLY A 268 8.48 14.04 -13.77
CA GLY A 268 9.91 14.36 -13.88
C GLY A 268 10.78 13.30 -13.19
N GLU A 269 12.07 13.59 -13.04
CA GLU A 269 12.97 12.77 -12.22
C GLU A 269 12.53 12.81 -10.74
N PHE A 270 12.64 11.68 -10.06
CA PHE A 270 12.27 11.60 -8.65
C PHE A 270 13.39 12.21 -7.79
N PRO A 271 13.08 13.13 -6.87
CA PRO A 271 14.07 13.65 -5.95
C PRO A 271 14.62 12.53 -5.04
N HIS A 272 15.91 12.66 -4.69
CA HIS A 272 16.57 11.77 -3.74
C HIS A 272 16.76 12.51 -2.42
N MET A 273 16.57 11.79 -1.32
CA MET A 273 16.76 12.29 0.04
C MET A 273 17.42 11.21 0.89
N THR A 274 18.37 11.60 1.75
CA THR A 274 18.93 10.64 2.70
C THR A 274 17.93 10.32 3.81
N TYR A 275 18.04 9.12 4.39
CA TYR A 275 17.24 8.74 5.57
C TYR A 275 17.38 9.76 6.71
N GLU A 276 18.61 10.23 6.98
CA GLU A 276 18.86 11.24 8.02
C GLU A 276 18.09 12.54 7.75
N GLU A 277 18.12 13.02 6.50
CA GLU A 277 17.39 14.22 6.11
C GLU A 277 15.87 14.01 6.21
N ALA A 278 15.34 12.88 5.76
CA ALA A 278 13.94 12.54 5.83
C ALA A 278 13.44 12.52 7.30
N MET A 279 14.18 11.86 8.19
CA MET A 279 13.88 11.82 9.61
C MET A 279 14.01 13.20 10.27
N ARG A 280 15.01 13.99 9.88
CA ARG A 280 15.21 15.34 10.43
C ARG A 280 14.11 16.30 10.03
N ARG A 281 13.77 16.36 8.71
CA ARG A 281 12.79 17.34 8.17
C ARG A 281 11.34 16.91 8.32
N TYR A 282 11.07 15.62 8.31
CA TYR A 282 9.69 15.11 8.23
C TYR A 282 9.31 14.13 9.34
N GLY A 283 10.28 13.66 10.12
CA GLY A 283 10.06 12.68 11.18
C GLY A 283 9.65 11.29 10.67
N SER A 284 9.96 10.97 9.41
CA SER A 284 9.58 9.72 8.76
C SER A 284 10.58 9.36 7.68
N ASP A 285 10.83 8.07 7.50
CA ASP A 285 11.59 7.47 6.40
C ASP A 285 10.80 7.40 5.07
N LYS A 286 9.53 7.75 5.11
CA LYS A 286 8.60 7.81 3.97
C LYS A 286 7.79 9.11 3.99
N PRO A 287 8.43 10.26 3.79
CA PRO A 287 7.76 11.55 3.91
C PRO A 287 6.75 11.78 2.77
N ASP A 288 5.61 12.38 3.11
CA ASP A 288 4.68 12.91 2.12
C ASP A 288 5.11 14.32 1.70
N LEU A 289 5.76 14.45 0.55
CA LEU A 289 6.26 15.72 0.06
C LEU A 289 5.17 16.66 -0.47
N ARG A 290 3.93 16.21 -0.58
CA ARG A 290 2.79 17.06 -0.94
C ARG A 290 2.47 18.09 0.14
N ILE A 291 2.87 17.80 1.39
CA ILE A 291 2.60 18.66 2.54
C ILE A 291 3.84 19.53 2.81
N PRO A 292 3.75 20.88 2.64
CA PRO A 292 4.89 21.77 2.75
C PRO A 292 5.19 22.20 4.19
N LEU A 293 5.08 21.28 5.15
CA LEU A 293 5.40 21.50 6.55
C LEU A 293 6.67 20.72 6.89
N GLU A 294 7.59 21.32 7.63
CA GLU A 294 8.84 20.69 8.03
C GLU A 294 9.06 20.80 9.55
N LEU A 295 9.74 19.80 10.09
CA LEU A 295 10.27 19.80 11.44
C LEU A 295 11.59 20.57 11.48
N VAL A 296 11.78 21.42 12.49
CA VAL A 296 12.99 22.24 12.65
C VAL A 296 13.57 22.00 14.03
N ASP A 297 14.82 21.55 14.10
CA ASP A 297 15.51 21.32 15.36
C ASP A 297 15.85 22.63 16.07
N VAL A 298 15.52 22.70 17.36
CA VAL A 298 15.66 23.91 18.20
C VAL A 298 16.30 23.60 19.55
N ALA A 299 16.88 22.41 19.74
CA ALA A 299 17.51 22.00 20.98
C ALA A 299 18.59 22.96 21.47
N ASP A 300 19.42 23.51 20.54
CA ASP A 300 20.48 24.47 20.84
C ASP A 300 19.99 25.74 21.52
N GLN A 301 18.74 26.14 21.28
CA GLN A 301 18.11 27.33 21.87
C GLN A 301 17.43 27.02 23.23
N LEU A 302 17.36 25.76 23.63
CA LEU A 302 16.57 25.32 24.79
C LEU A 302 17.40 24.56 25.83
N LYS A 303 18.73 24.48 25.69
CA LYS A 303 19.64 23.79 26.63
C LYS A 303 19.69 24.41 28.00
N ASP A 304 19.70 25.76 28.04
CA ASP A 304 19.96 26.54 29.26
C ASP A 304 18.71 27.26 29.79
N VAL A 305 17.50 26.81 29.36
CA VAL A 305 16.24 27.39 29.83
C VAL A 305 15.80 26.76 31.16
N ASP A 306 15.09 27.52 32.00
CA ASP A 306 14.57 27.01 33.27
C ASP A 306 13.45 25.98 33.15
N PHE A 307 12.99 25.72 31.93
CA PHE A 307 11.92 24.78 31.64
C PHE A 307 12.45 23.36 31.40
N LYS A 308 12.47 22.55 32.48
CA LYS A 308 13.05 21.20 32.49
C LYS A 308 12.49 20.27 31.40
N VAL A 309 11.24 20.46 30.95
CA VAL A 309 10.61 19.68 29.88
C VAL A 309 11.37 19.82 28.58
N PHE A 310 11.99 20.98 28.33
CA PHE A 310 12.82 21.22 27.16
C PHE A 310 14.31 21.06 27.43
N ALA A 311 14.79 21.62 28.54
CA ALA A 311 16.22 21.60 28.90
C ALA A 311 16.75 20.17 29.08
N GLY A 312 15.97 19.27 29.69
CA GLY A 312 16.35 17.87 29.84
C GLY A 312 16.62 17.20 28.47
N PRO A 313 15.62 17.08 27.58
CA PRO A 313 15.83 16.52 26.23
C PRO A 313 16.85 17.29 25.39
N ALA A 314 16.95 18.61 25.53
CA ALA A 314 17.91 19.41 24.76
C ALA A 314 19.39 19.09 25.08
N ASN A 315 19.65 18.56 26.28
CA ASN A 315 20.98 18.18 26.77
C ASN A 315 21.27 16.67 26.67
N ASP A 316 20.29 15.87 26.27
CA ASP A 316 20.44 14.41 26.09
C ASP A 316 20.63 14.08 24.61
N PRO A 317 21.77 13.47 24.18
CA PRO A 317 22.03 13.13 22.79
C PRO A 317 21.06 12.07 22.21
N LYS A 318 20.34 11.30 23.05
CA LYS A 318 19.32 10.34 22.63
C LYS A 318 17.93 10.98 22.46
N CYS A 319 17.81 12.26 22.82
CA CYS A 319 16.58 13.03 22.74
C CYS A 319 16.63 14.04 21.59
N ARG A 320 15.45 14.55 21.25
CA ARG A 320 15.26 15.57 20.23
C ARG A 320 14.31 16.65 20.74
N VAL A 321 14.61 17.92 20.43
CA VAL A 321 13.68 19.03 20.63
C VAL A 321 13.48 19.71 19.30
N THR A 322 12.25 19.70 18.81
CA THR A 322 11.94 20.20 17.46
C THR A 322 10.63 20.97 17.44
N ALA A 323 10.51 21.87 16.48
CA ALA A 323 9.37 22.73 16.25
C ALA A 323 8.72 22.42 14.91
N LEU A 324 7.38 22.55 14.85
CA LEU A 324 6.56 22.40 13.64
C LEU A 324 5.65 23.62 13.50
N ARG A 325 5.88 24.44 12.48
CA ARG A 325 5.06 25.60 12.18
C ARG A 325 3.84 25.20 11.35
N LEU A 326 2.67 25.72 11.72
CA LEU A 326 1.46 25.71 10.89
C LEU A 326 1.10 27.14 10.52
N PRO A 327 1.20 27.52 9.23
CA PRO A 327 0.78 28.85 8.76
C PRO A 327 -0.69 29.11 9.03
N GLY A 328 -1.04 30.32 9.52
CA GLY A 328 -2.41 30.72 9.78
C GLY A 328 -3.10 30.01 10.97
N GLY A 329 -2.37 29.20 11.72
CA GLY A 329 -2.94 28.35 12.79
C GLY A 329 -3.22 29.05 14.12
N ALA A 330 -2.88 30.34 14.29
CA ALA A 330 -3.09 31.05 15.58
C ALA A 330 -4.58 31.15 15.98
N SER A 331 -5.50 31.15 15.00
CA SER A 331 -6.94 31.17 15.25
C SER A 331 -7.52 29.85 15.77
N MET A 332 -6.72 28.77 15.78
CA MET A 332 -7.16 27.44 16.19
C MET A 332 -7.72 27.45 17.63
N PRO A 333 -8.93 26.90 17.86
CA PRO A 333 -9.51 26.86 19.20
C PRO A 333 -8.76 25.87 20.09
N ARG A 334 -8.82 26.10 21.39
CA ARG A 334 -8.16 25.25 22.40
C ARG A 334 -8.58 23.78 22.29
N SER A 335 -9.85 23.52 22.03
CA SER A 335 -10.38 22.16 21.86
C SER A 335 -9.70 21.39 20.74
N LYS A 336 -9.35 22.06 19.63
CA LYS A 336 -8.63 21.42 18.51
C LYS A 336 -7.18 21.13 18.87
N ILE A 337 -6.53 22.02 19.63
CA ILE A 337 -5.18 21.77 20.15
C ILE A 337 -5.19 20.58 21.13
N ASP A 338 -6.22 20.48 21.98
CA ASP A 338 -6.38 19.36 22.91
C ASP A 338 -6.65 18.03 22.14
N GLU A 339 -7.34 18.06 21.00
CA GLU A 339 -7.49 16.91 20.07
C GLU A 339 -6.12 16.46 19.53
N TYR A 340 -5.31 17.39 19.03
CA TYR A 340 -3.96 17.08 18.54
C TYR A 340 -3.03 16.61 19.65
N THR A 341 -3.18 17.12 20.86
CA THR A 341 -2.43 16.63 22.03
C THR A 341 -2.74 15.16 22.34
N LYS A 342 -4.02 14.77 22.27
CA LYS A 342 -4.41 13.37 22.41
C LYS A 342 -3.89 12.51 21.25
N PHE A 343 -3.91 13.05 20.04
CA PHE A 343 -3.43 12.36 18.84
C PHE A 343 -1.93 12.05 18.93
N VAL A 344 -1.08 13.01 19.28
CA VAL A 344 0.35 12.76 19.44
C VAL A 344 0.66 11.84 20.63
N GLY A 345 -0.22 11.78 21.62
CA GLY A 345 -0.15 10.84 22.75
C GLY A 345 -0.19 9.37 22.33
N ILE A 346 -0.83 9.04 21.19
CA ILE A 346 -0.86 7.69 20.59
C ILE A 346 0.56 7.21 20.27
N TYR A 347 1.45 8.14 19.90
CA TYR A 347 2.86 7.90 19.58
C TYR A 347 3.81 8.03 20.78
N GLY A 348 3.26 8.10 22.00
CA GLY A 348 4.04 8.18 23.25
C GLY A 348 4.44 9.58 23.69
N ALA A 349 4.04 10.64 22.99
CA ALA A 349 4.29 12.01 23.42
C ALA A 349 3.48 12.34 24.68
N LYS A 350 4.14 12.92 25.71
CA LYS A 350 3.50 13.25 26.99
C LYS A 350 2.67 14.54 26.95
N GLY A 351 2.78 15.30 25.88
CA GLY A 351 2.07 16.55 25.65
C GLY A 351 2.46 17.19 24.33
N LEU A 352 1.78 18.27 23.97
CA LEU A 352 2.04 19.07 22.78
C LEU A 352 2.11 20.54 23.19
N ALA A 353 3.33 21.03 23.41
CA ALA A 353 3.55 22.45 23.67
C ALA A 353 3.36 23.25 22.37
N TYR A 354 2.89 24.48 22.49
CA TYR A 354 2.67 25.34 21.34
C TYR A 354 2.87 26.82 21.66
N ILE A 355 3.13 27.62 20.63
CA ILE A 355 3.13 29.09 20.68
C ILE A 355 2.25 29.60 19.54
N LYS A 356 1.23 30.41 19.87
CA LYS A 356 0.50 31.19 18.88
C LYS A 356 1.20 32.53 18.69
N VAL A 357 1.47 32.89 17.46
CA VAL A 357 2.12 34.14 17.07
C VAL A 357 1.03 35.10 16.62
N ASN A 358 0.53 35.93 17.56
CA ASN A 358 -0.51 36.90 17.28
C ASN A 358 0.06 38.19 16.63
N GLU A 359 1.15 38.73 17.21
CA GLU A 359 1.78 39.96 16.73
C GLU A 359 3.25 40.02 17.14
N ARG A 360 4.17 39.61 16.26
CA ARG A 360 5.62 39.52 16.54
C ARG A 360 6.25 40.83 16.94
N ALA A 361 5.75 41.95 16.39
CA ALA A 361 6.27 43.29 16.68
C ALA A 361 6.14 43.69 18.16
N LYS A 362 5.26 43.01 18.93
CA LYS A 362 5.09 43.23 20.38
C LYS A 362 5.99 42.34 21.24
N GLY A 363 6.94 41.62 20.65
CA GLY A 363 7.81 40.70 21.40
C GLY A 363 7.00 39.62 22.14
N VAL A 364 7.35 39.34 23.38
CA VAL A 364 6.69 38.30 24.20
C VAL A 364 5.20 38.56 24.41
N GLU A 365 4.75 39.84 24.49
CA GLU A 365 3.35 40.19 24.64
C GLU A 365 2.48 39.82 23.44
N GLY A 366 3.08 39.72 22.25
CA GLY A 366 2.42 39.30 21.03
C GLY A 366 2.34 37.77 20.85
N LEU A 367 2.87 37.00 21.81
CA LEU A 367 2.87 35.53 21.80
C LEU A 367 1.92 34.98 22.85
N GLN A 368 1.11 34.01 22.46
CA GLN A 368 0.15 33.36 23.37
C GLN A 368 0.54 31.90 23.61
N SER A 369 1.06 31.61 24.82
CA SER A 369 1.39 30.25 25.21
C SER A 369 1.75 30.13 26.69
N PRO A 370 1.48 28.99 27.34
CA PRO A 370 1.92 28.74 28.71
C PRO A 370 3.45 28.67 28.89
N ILE A 371 4.20 28.35 27.82
CA ILE A 371 5.65 28.11 27.86
C ILE A 371 6.49 29.38 27.66
N VAL A 372 5.94 30.42 27.06
CA VAL A 372 6.65 31.66 26.67
C VAL A 372 7.39 32.28 27.86
N LYS A 373 6.79 32.30 29.04
CA LYS A 373 7.39 32.86 30.25
C LYS A 373 8.64 32.12 30.77
N ASN A 374 8.87 30.91 30.29
CA ASN A 374 9.97 30.05 30.75
C ASN A 374 11.15 30.03 29.75
N ILE A 375 11.06 30.79 28.64
CA ILE A 375 12.07 30.84 27.60
C ILE A 375 12.51 32.30 27.41
N PRO A 376 13.81 32.61 27.43
CA PRO A 376 14.29 33.96 27.17
C PRO A 376 13.83 34.50 25.82
N GLU A 377 13.48 35.78 25.77
CA GLU A 377 12.95 36.42 24.55
C GLU A 377 13.89 36.26 23.32
N ALA A 378 15.20 36.39 23.57
CA ALA A 378 16.19 36.19 22.50
C ALA A 378 16.12 34.79 21.86
N ASN A 379 15.96 33.76 22.72
CA ASN A 379 15.83 32.37 22.26
C ASN A 379 14.48 32.13 21.51
N LEU A 380 13.39 32.73 22.05
CA LEU A 380 12.09 32.71 21.37
C LEU A 380 12.16 33.32 19.97
N ASN A 381 12.77 34.51 19.84
CA ASN A 381 12.93 35.19 18.56
C ASN A 381 13.77 34.33 17.59
N THR A 382 14.88 33.76 18.06
CA THR A 382 15.71 32.87 17.23
C THR A 382 14.94 31.64 16.76
N ILE A 383 14.13 31.01 17.63
CA ILE A 383 13.28 29.87 17.26
C ILE A 383 12.25 30.27 16.21
N LEU A 384 11.52 31.37 16.44
CA LEU A 384 10.48 31.84 15.53
C LEU A 384 11.04 32.26 14.17
N ASP A 385 12.25 32.88 14.14
CA ASP A 385 12.96 33.19 12.91
C ASP A 385 13.36 31.92 12.16
N ARG A 386 13.91 30.93 12.87
CA ARG A 386 14.37 29.67 12.28
C ARG A 386 13.23 28.87 11.64
N VAL A 387 12.06 28.84 12.26
CA VAL A 387 10.86 28.20 11.68
C VAL A 387 10.13 29.09 10.67
N GLY A 388 10.56 30.34 10.50
CA GLY A 388 9.94 31.32 9.61
C GLY A 388 8.54 31.74 10.05
N ALA A 389 8.24 31.74 11.36
CA ALA A 389 6.91 32.06 11.87
C ALA A 389 6.60 33.55 11.72
N VAL A 390 5.39 33.85 11.27
CA VAL A 390 4.84 35.21 11.08
C VAL A 390 3.53 35.37 11.87
N ASP A 391 3.00 36.59 11.90
CA ASP A 391 1.74 36.87 12.56
C ASP A 391 0.62 35.99 11.99
N GLY A 392 -0.16 35.40 12.89
CA GLY A 392 -1.23 34.46 12.54
C GLY A 392 -0.82 32.98 12.59
N ASP A 393 0.44 32.64 12.80
CA ASP A 393 0.90 31.25 12.82
C ASP A 393 0.79 30.61 14.21
N ILE A 394 0.80 29.28 14.22
CA ILE A 394 1.04 28.49 15.43
C ILE A 394 2.28 27.60 15.23
N VAL A 395 3.10 27.49 16.27
CA VAL A 395 4.28 26.62 16.29
C VAL A 395 4.08 25.57 17.38
N PHE A 396 4.10 24.30 17.01
CA PHE A 396 4.06 23.17 17.94
C PHE A 396 5.47 22.68 18.27
N PHE A 397 5.65 22.07 19.45
CA PHE A 397 6.94 21.57 19.91
C PHE A 397 6.85 20.13 20.39
N GLY A 398 7.87 19.35 20.07
CA GLY A 398 8.11 18.03 20.65
C GLY A 398 9.46 18.00 21.37
N ALA A 399 9.52 17.38 22.54
CA ALA A 399 10.72 17.24 23.35
C ALA A 399 10.66 15.92 24.13
N ASP A 400 11.35 14.91 23.69
CA ASP A 400 11.44 13.56 24.28
C ASP A 400 12.55 12.76 23.55
N LYS A 401 12.60 11.43 23.75
CA LYS A 401 13.42 10.52 22.93
C LYS A 401 13.21 10.80 21.44
N ALA A 402 14.29 10.79 20.65
CA ALA A 402 14.25 11.18 19.23
C ALA A 402 13.19 10.41 18.43
N LYS A 403 13.03 9.11 18.68
CA LYS A 403 12.00 8.26 18.02
C LYS A 403 10.60 8.77 18.32
N ILE A 404 10.27 9.04 19.59
CA ILE A 404 8.94 9.54 20.00
C ILE A 404 8.63 10.88 19.32
N VAL A 405 9.58 11.82 19.34
CA VAL A 405 9.39 13.15 18.75
C VAL A 405 9.17 13.04 17.24
N SER A 406 9.98 12.23 16.55
CA SER A 406 9.87 12.03 15.10
C SER A 406 8.53 11.40 14.73
N GLU A 407 8.12 10.32 15.39
CA GLU A 407 6.85 9.65 15.13
C GLU A 407 5.65 10.55 15.45
N ALA A 408 5.65 11.23 16.59
CA ALA A 408 4.55 12.08 17.03
C ALA A 408 4.37 13.32 16.16
N LEU A 409 5.44 14.09 15.92
CA LEU A 409 5.36 15.30 15.10
C LEU A 409 5.30 14.99 13.59
N GLY A 410 5.92 13.90 13.14
CA GLY A 410 5.76 13.41 11.78
C GLY A 410 4.30 13.06 11.47
N ALA A 411 3.63 12.35 12.38
CA ALA A 411 2.21 12.04 12.27
C ALA A 411 1.34 13.31 12.36
N LEU A 412 1.66 14.22 13.29
CA LEU A 412 0.96 15.50 13.41
C LEU A 412 1.07 16.33 12.12
N ARG A 413 2.25 16.38 11.52
CA ARG A 413 2.51 17.05 10.24
C ARG A 413 1.54 16.56 9.15
N ILE A 414 1.39 15.24 9.01
CA ILE A 414 0.46 14.65 8.04
C ILE A 414 -0.98 15.02 8.37
N ARG A 415 -1.37 14.92 9.63
CA ARG A 415 -2.72 15.27 10.09
C ARG A 415 -3.05 16.74 9.83
N LEU A 416 -2.14 17.67 10.13
CA LEU A 416 -2.30 19.09 9.85
C LEU A 416 -2.39 19.35 8.34
N GLY A 417 -1.57 18.68 7.53
CA GLY A 417 -1.60 18.79 6.07
C GLY A 417 -2.96 18.47 5.48
N HIS A 418 -3.63 17.45 5.99
CA HIS A 418 -4.97 17.07 5.56
C HIS A 418 -6.07 17.95 6.18
N ASP A 419 -6.03 18.20 7.49
CA ASP A 419 -7.06 18.99 8.19
C ASP A 419 -7.12 20.44 7.68
N PHE A 420 -6.02 20.98 7.15
CA PHE A 420 -5.90 22.34 6.61
C PHE A 420 -5.74 22.40 5.08
N GLU A 421 -5.95 21.28 4.39
CA GLU A 421 -5.91 21.18 2.92
C GLU A 421 -4.63 21.75 2.30
N LEU A 422 -3.48 21.44 2.90
CA LEU A 422 -2.18 22.00 2.51
C LEU A 422 -1.46 21.22 1.39
N LEU A 423 -2.11 20.27 0.75
CA LEU A 423 -1.50 19.47 -0.31
C LEU A 423 -1.20 20.36 -1.53
N THR A 424 0.05 20.39 -1.97
CA THR A 424 0.53 21.23 -3.08
C THR A 424 0.40 20.58 -4.45
N CYS A 425 0.26 19.26 -4.49
CA CYS A 425 0.12 18.48 -5.72
C CYS A 425 -0.63 17.17 -5.42
N GLU A 426 -1.01 16.45 -6.44
CA GLU A 426 -1.69 15.14 -6.31
C GLU A 426 -0.69 14.01 -6.05
N TRP A 427 0.50 14.05 -6.70
CA TRP A 427 1.50 13.00 -6.66
C TRP A 427 2.89 13.56 -6.39
N ALA A 428 3.59 12.96 -5.44
CA ALA A 428 4.95 13.34 -5.05
C ALA A 428 5.81 12.09 -4.81
N PRO A 429 6.35 11.48 -5.89
CA PRO A 429 7.29 10.36 -5.77
C PRO A 429 8.67 10.86 -5.37
N MET A 430 9.43 9.99 -4.65
CA MET A 430 10.82 10.26 -4.29
C MET A 430 11.57 8.96 -3.96
N TRP A 431 12.90 9.07 -3.89
CA TRP A 431 13.76 8.05 -3.33
C TRP A 431 14.30 8.45 -1.96
N VAL A 432 14.28 7.51 -1.04
CA VAL A 432 15.01 7.61 0.24
C VAL A 432 16.20 6.65 0.18
N VAL A 433 17.37 7.15 0.53
CA VAL A 433 18.65 6.43 0.44
C VAL A 433 19.46 6.60 1.72
N ASP A 434 20.61 5.94 1.81
CA ASP A 434 21.54 6.07 2.94
C ASP A 434 20.90 5.71 4.29
N PHE A 435 20.18 4.60 4.31
CA PHE A 435 19.61 4.08 5.56
C PHE A 435 20.71 3.60 6.51
N PRO A 436 20.50 3.66 7.84
CA PRO A 436 21.33 2.92 8.79
C PRO A 436 21.35 1.44 8.46
N MET A 437 22.49 0.79 8.68
CA MET A 437 22.59 -0.66 8.50
C MET A 437 21.81 -1.43 9.56
N PHE A 438 21.83 -0.92 10.80
CA PHE A 438 21.24 -1.55 11.97
C PHE A 438 20.40 -0.54 12.79
N GLU A 439 19.44 -1.07 13.52
CA GLU A 439 18.76 -0.42 14.64
C GLU A 439 19.34 -0.99 15.95
N GLU A 440 19.79 -0.12 16.86
CA GLU A 440 20.26 -0.53 18.19
C GLU A 440 19.07 -0.72 19.12
N ASN A 441 18.94 -1.90 19.70
CA ASN A 441 17.92 -2.24 20.68
C ASN A 441 18.24 -1.66 22.07
N GLU A 442 17.26 -1.64 22.99
CA GLU A 442 17.46 -1.13 24.35
C GLU A 442 18.52 -1.93 25.16
N ASP A 443 18.76 -3.19 24.81
CA ASP A 443 19.77 -4.06 25.42
C ASP A 443 21.17 -3.93 24.77
N GLY A 444 21.32 -3.04 23.78
CA GLY A 444 22.57 -2.83 23.04
C GLY A 444 22.83 -3.83 21.91
N SER A 445 21.92 -4.76 21.67
CA SER A 445 21.98 -5.64 20.50
C SER A 445 21.56 -4.91 19.23
N PHE A 446 21.91 -5.45 18.06
CA PHE A 446 21.55 -4.89 16.77
C PHE A 446 20.51 -5.73 16.04
N THR A 447 19.59 -5.06 15.36
CA THR A 447 18.65 -5.66 14.41
C THR A 447 18.89 -5.03 13.04
N ALA A 448 18.88 -5.81 11.96
CA ALA A 448 18.98 -5.25 10.62
C ALA A 448 17.76 -4.39 10.32
N LEU A 449 17.99 -3.17 9.80
CA LEU A 449 16.88 -2.27 9.49
C LEU A 449 16.05 -2.79 8.30
N HIS A 450 16.69 -3.35 7.28
CA HIS A 450 16.03 -3.99 6.14
C HIS A 450 16.09 -5.53 6.29
N HIS A 451 17.18 -6.14 5.86
CA HIS A 451 17.39 -7.59 6.03
C HIS A 451 18.91 -7.93 6.09
N PRO A 452 19.28 -9.11 6.59
CA PRO A 452 20.69 -9.47 6.84
C PRO A 452 21.57 -9.59 5.58
N PHE A 453 20.97 -9.55 4.38
CA PHE A 453 21.70 -9.66 3.11
C PHE A 453 21.97 -8.30 2.45
N THR A 454 21.57 -7.21 3.07
CA THR A 454 21.83 -5.85 2.63
C THR A 454 23.30 -5.50 2.78
N ALA A 455 23.95 -5.00 1.72
CA ALA A 455 25.33 -4.58 1.77
C ALA A 455 25.51 -3.26 2.51
N PRO A 456 26.51 -3.14 3.40
CA PRO A 456 26.92 -1.86 3.96
C PRO A 456 27.78 -1.06 2.96
N LYS A 457 27.94 0.25 3.25
CA LYS A 457 28.82 1.16 2.50
C LYS A 457 30.29 1.14 2.94
N CYS A 458 30.66 0.24 3.85
CA CYS A 458 31.99 0.15 4.46
C CYS A 458 32.57 -1.26 4.34
N THR A 459 33.85 -1.42 4.70
CA THR A 459 34.52 -2.74 4.77
C THR A 459 34.03 -3.53 5.98
N PRO A 460 34.27 -4.88 6.04
CA PRO A 460 33.93 -5.68 7.21
C PRO A 460 34.57 -5.17 8.51
N GLU A 461 35.82 -4.72 8.45
CA GLU A 461 36.58 -4.22 9.59
C GLU A 461 35.99 -2.89 10.11
N GLU A 462 35.62 -1.99 9.20
CA GLU A 462 34.96 -0.70 9.54
C GLU A 462 33.56 -0.95 10.12
N LEU A 463 32.83 -1.91 9.58
CA LEU A 463 31.52 -2.29 10.06
C LEU A 463 31.56 -2.82 11.50
N GLU A 464 32.50 -3.71 11.80
CA GLU A 464 32.67 -4.27 13.14
C GLU A 464 33.18 -3.23 14.14
N ALA A 465 33.99 -2.26 13.68
CA ALA A 465 34.48 -1.18 14.54
C ALA A 465 33.39 -0.16 14.93
N ASN A 466 32.45 0.13 14.02
CA ASN A 466 31.44 1.18 14.21
C ASN A 466 30.05 0.77 13.67
N PRO A 467 29.44 -0.30 14.18
CA PRO A 467 28.18 -0.80 13.65
C PRO A 467 27.01 0.19 13.80
N ALA A 468 26.97 0.97 14.85
CA ALA A 468 25.89 1.92 15.14
C ALA A 468 25.79 3.09 14.12
N THR A 469 26.87 3.40 13.43
CA THR A 469 26.91 4.51 12.43
C THR A 469 27.05 4.02 11.00
N ALA A 470 27.10 2.69 10.79
CA ALA A 470 27.24 2.11 9.46
C ALA A 470 25.99 2.39 8.61
N LEU A 471 26.22 2.87 7.39
CA LEU A 471 25.15 3.06 6.40
C LEU A 471 25.04 1.84 5.48
N SER A 472 23.81 1.54 5.12
CA SER A 472 23.50 0.49 4.14
C SER A 472 23.42 1.05 2.71
N ARG A 473 23.50 0.15 1.74
CA ARG A 473 23.25 0.42 0.33
C ARG A 473 21.80 0.11 -0.04
N ALA A 474 20.87 0.50 0.85
CA ALA A 474 19.44 0.36 0.65
C ALA A 474 18.84 1.63 0.03
N TYR A 475 17.71 1.46 -0.65
CA TYR A 475 16.95 2.50 -1.32
C TYR A 475 15.47 2.14 -1.33
N ASP A 476 14.61 3.10 -0.94
CA ASP A 476 13.15 2.95 -0.94
C ASP A 476 12.51 3.98 -1.85
N MET A 477 11.59 3.53 -2.69
CA MET A 477 10.72 4.42 -3.46
C MET A 477 9.49 4.76 -2.64
N VAL A 478 9.27 6.04 -2.42
CA VAL A 478 8.15 6.57 -1.65
C VAL A 478 7.23 7.35 -2.57
N LEU A 479 5.92 7.17 -2.43
CA LEU A 479 4.89 7.92 -3.14
C LEU A 479 3.83 8.38 -2.14
N ASN A 480 3.63 9.69 -2.04
CA ASN A 480 2.57 10.27 -1.19
C ASN A 480 2.63 9.78 0.28
N GLY A 481 3.81 9.71 0.87
CA GLY A 481 3.97 9.25 2.24
C GLY A 481 3.86 7.73 2.43
N THR A 482 3.87 6.98 1.35
CA THR A 482 3.78 5.52 1.35
C THR A 482 4.98 4.92 0.66
N GLU A 483 5.68 4.00 1.32
CA GLU A 483 6.70 3.18 0.69
C GLU A 483 6.03 2.27 -0.36
N LEU A 484 6.33 2.52 -1.63
CA LEU A 484 5.87 1.65 -2.73
C LEU A 484 6.66 0.37 -2.80
N GLY A 485 7.96 0.47 -2.60
CA GLY A 485 8.87 -0.66 -2.62
C GLY A 485 10.25 -0.27 -2.16
N GLY A 486 10.96 -1.24 -1.60
CA GLY A 486 12.30 -1.09 -1.10
C GLY A 486 13.24 -2.14 -1.65
N GLY A 487 14.50 -1.78 -1.70
CA GLY A 487 15.56 -2.63 -2.20
C GLY A 487 16.93 -2.30 -1.66
N SER A 488 17.92 -3.08 -2.09
CA SER A 488 19.32 -2.84 -1.72
C SER A 488 20.28 -3.52 -2.68
N ILE A 489 21.54 -3.08 -2.64
CA ILE A 489 22.64 -3.89 -3.08
C ILE A 489 22.81 -5.04 -2.08
N ARG A 490 23.03 -6.27 -2.59
CA ARG A 490 23.16 -7.46 -1.75
C ARG A 490 24.61 -7.73 -1.42
N ILE A 491 24.83 -8.35 -0.28
CA ILE A 491 26.14 -8.91 0.05
C ILE A 491 26.41 -10.10 -0.86
N HIS A 492 27.51 -10.06 -1.59
CA HIS A 492 27.94 -11.16 -2.46
C HIS A 492 29.27 -11.79 -2.03
N ARG A 493 29.90 -11.26 -0.96
CA ARG A 493 31.15 -11.77 -0.38
C ARG A 493 30.89 -12.41 0.97
N LYS A 494 31.43 -13.61 1.16
CA LYS A 494 31.24 -14.42 2.36
C LYS A 494 31.73 -13.70 3.62
N GLU A 495 32.89 -13.05 3.57
CA GLU A 495 33.51 -12.36 4.72
C GLU A 495 32.58 -11.26 5.25
N MET A 496 31.99 -10.46 4.36
CA MET A 496 31.05 -9.43 4.74
C MET A 496 29.76 -10.03 5.34
N GLN A 497 29.24 -11.11 4.75
CA GLN A 497 28.04 -11.76 5.27
C GLN A 497 28.26 -12.32 6.68
N GLN A 498 29.44 -12.87 6.94
CA GLN A 498 29.79 -13.37 8.26
C GLN A 498 29.94 -12.23 9.29
N ALA A 499 30.51 -11.08 8.91
CA ALA A 499 30.59 -9.90 9.77
C ALA A 499 29.18 -9.42 10.18
N VAL A 500 28.26 -9.31 9.21
CA VAL A 500 26.87 -8.91 9.48
C VAL A 500 26.18 -9.91 10.42
N PHE A 501 26.32 -11.21 10.19
CA PHE A 501 25.71 -12.22 11.05
C PHE A 501 26.26 -12.20 12.48
N ARG A 502 27.57 -11.97 12.66
CA ARG A 502 28.15 -11.81 14.01
C ARG A 502 27.52 -10.64 14.76
N LEU A 503 27.36 -9.49 14.10
CA LEU A 503 26.76 -8.28 14.69
C LEU A 503 25.27 -8.47 15.04
N LEU A 504 24.56 -9.28 14.27
CA LEU A 504 23.17 -9.64 14.53
C LEU A 504 23.01 -10.77 15.57
N GLY A 505 24.14 -11.30 16.11
CA GLY A 505 24.10 -12.39 17.09
C GLY A 505 23.60 -13.72 16.53
N ILE A 506 23.69 -13.93 15.20
CA ILE A 506 23.27 -15.18 14.55
C ILE A 506 24.43 -16.18 14.61
N GLU A 507 24.31 -17.20 15.44
CA GLU A 507 25.33 -18.21 15.68
C GLU A 507 25.54 -19.12 14.47
N ALA A 508 26.75 -19.73 14.35
CA ALA A 508 27.11 -20.52 13.18
C ALA A 508 26.16 -21.70 12.89
N ALA A 509 25.63 -22.36 13.92
CA ALA A 509 24.64 -23.43 13.76
C ALA A 509 23.31 -22.89 13.18
N GLU A 510 22.89 -21.72 13.62
CA GLU A 510 21.69 -21.04 13.12
C GLU A 510 21.89 -20.53 11.69
N GLN A 511 23.10 -20.02 11.36
CA GLN A 511 23.46 -19.63 9.99
C GLN A 511 23.32 -20.81 9.03
N GLU A 512 23.90 -21.98 9.40
CA GLU A 512 23.83 -23.18 8.59
C GLU A 512 22.40 -23.70 8.46
N GLU A 513 21.64 -23.69 9.55
CA GLU A 513 20.26 -24.14 9.55
C GLU A 513 19.35 -23.29 8.67
N LYS A 514 19.42 -21.96 8.76
CA LYS A 514 18.50 -21.03 8.10
C LYS A 514 18.96 -20.58 6.71
N PHE A 515 20.28 -20.43 6.51
CA PHE A 515 20.87 -19.81 5.33
C PHE A 515 21.97 -20.65 4.66
N GLY A 516 22.22 -21.88 5.12
CA GLY A 516 23.31 -22.71 4.64
C GLY A 516 23.37 -22.81 3.12
N PHE A 517 22.26 -23.02 2.47
CA PHE A 517 22.18 -23.13 1.01
C PHE A 517 22.56 -21.81 0.28
N LEU A 518 22.24 -20.63 0.83
CA LEU A 518 22.68 -19.35 0.27
C LEU A 518 24.16 -19.12 0.53
N LEU A 519 24.63 -19.41 1.75
CA LEU A 519 26.05 -19.29 2.10
C LEU A 519 26.92 -20.22 1.24
N ASP A 520 26.42 -21.40 0.91
CA ASP A 520 27.07 -22.30 -0.03
C ASP A 520 27.10 -21.73 -1.45
N ALA A 521 25.99 -21.18 -1.92
CA ALA A 521 25.91 -20.54 -3.23
C ALA A 521 26.92 -19.39 -3.39
N LEU A 522 27.13 -18.58 -2.34
CA LEU A 522 28.12 -17.49 -2.36
C LEU A 522 29.57 -17.99 -2.60
N LYS A 523 29.86 -19.26 -2.30
CA LYS A 523 31.19 -19.86 -2.55
C LYS A 523 31.47 -20.15 -4.02
N PHE A 524 30.42 -20.19 -4.87
CA PHE A 524 30.51 -20.57 -6.27
C PHE A 524 30.47 -19.38 -7.25
N GLY A 525 30.96 -18.23 -6.82
CA GLY A 525 31.10 -17.07 -7.69
C GLY A 525 29.79 -16.28 -7.83
N ALA A 526 29.20 -15.88 -6.72
CA ALA A 526 28.07 -14.97 -6.73
C ALA A 526 28.45 -13.61 -7.35
N PRO A 527 27.70 -13.11 -8.35
CA PRO A 527 27.96 -11.79 -8.92
C PRO A 527 27.56 -10.69 -7.92
N PRO A 528 28.11 -9.47 -8.04
CA PRO A 528 27.47 -8.30 -7.47
C PRO A 528 26.02 -8.23 -7.97
N HIS A 529 25.03 -8.11 -7.08
CA HIS A 529 23.62 -8.12 -7.44
C HIS A 529 22.81 -7.21 -6.51
N CYS A 530 21.68 -6.79 -7.01
CA CYS A 530 20.77 -5.88 -6.34
C CYS A 530 19.32 -6.12 -6.80
N GLY A 531 18.39 -5.64 -6.03
CA GLY A 531 16.99 -5.74 -6.42
C GLY A 531 16.09 -4.96 -5.48
N LEU A 532 14.81 -5.02 -5.77
CA LEU A 532 13.77 -4.46 -4.91
C LEU A 532 12.45 -5.20 -5.11
N ALA A 533 11.52 -4.93 -4.23
CA ALA A 533 10.16 -5.44 -4.32
C ALA A 533 9.16 -4.30 -4.14
N PHE A 534 8.19 -4.18 -5.05
CA PHE A 534 7.06 -3.27 -4.91
C PHE A 534 5.84 -4.02 -4.39
N GLY A 535 5.10 -3.40 -3.47
CA GLY A 535 3.79 -3.89 -3.06
C GLY A 535 2.74 -3.59 -4.14
N LEU A 536 2.37 -4.59 -4.96
CA LEU A 536 1.37 -4.40 -6.04
C LEU A 536 0.04 -3.93 -5.48
N ASP A 537 -0.43 -4.52 -4.39
CA ASP A 537 -1.71 -4.14 -3.77
C ASP A 537 -1.71 -2.68 -3.31
N ARG A 538 -0.61 -2.22 -2.74
CA ARG A 538 -0.41 -0.84 -2.28
C ARG A 538 -0.35 0.14 -3.45
N LEU A 539 0.37 -0.21 -4.51
CA LEU A 539 0.43 0.60 -5.74
C LEU A 539 -0.96 0.77 -6.37
N VAL A 540 -1.72 -0.32 -6.49
CA VAL A 540 -3.09 -0.28 -7.02
C VAL A 540 -4.01 0.52 -6.10
N MET A 541 -3.88 0.38 -4.77
CA MET A 541 -4.64 1.16 -3.80
C MET A 541 -4.44 2.67 -4.00
N LEU A 542 -3.20 3.11 -4.14
CA LEU A 542 -2.88 4.53 -4.38
C LEU A 542 -3.44 5.01 -5.73
N MET A 543 -3.23 4.26 -6.81
CA MET A 543 -3.69 4.64 -8.16
C MET A 543 -5.20 4.62 -8.32
N THR A 544 -5.95 3.91 -7.48
CA THR A 544 -7.42 3.88 -7.47
C THR A 544 -8.06 4.83 -6.46
N GLY A 545 -7.26 5.47 -5.59
CA GLY A 545 -7.76 6.26 -4.46
C GLY A 545 -8.49 5.43 -3.39
N ALA A 546 -8.31 4.11 -3.37
CA ALA A 546 -8.92 3.22 -2.39
C ALA A 546 -8.34 3.46 -0.98
N GLN A 547 -9.20 3.31 0.04
CA GLN A 547 -8.81 3.54 1.44
C GLN A 547 -8.21 2.29 2.10
N SER A 548 -8.36 1.13 1.47
CA SER A 548 -7.83 -0.15 1.96
C SER A 548 -7.43 -1.05 0.80
N ILE A 549 -6.35 -1.81 0.99
CA ILE A 549 -5.94 -2.83 0.01
C ILE A 549 -6.99 -3.94 -0.19
N ARG A 550 -7.92 -4.12 0.76
CA ARG A 550 -9.06 -5.05 0.62
C ARG A 550 -10.00 -4.66 -0.53
N GLU A 551 -10.01 -3.41 -0.94
CA GLU A 551 -10.81 -2.96 -2.07
C GLU A 551 -10.21 -3.31 -3.44
N VAL A 552 -8.90 -3.54 -3.49
CA VAL A 552 -8.15 -3.82 -4.73
C VAL A 552 -7.69 -5.28 -4.85
N ILE A 553 -8.09 -6.11 -3.90
CA ILE A 553 -7.88 -7.57 -3.91
C ILE A 553 -9.25 -8.24 -4.13
N ALA A 554 -9.32 -9.20 -5.06
CA ALA A 554 -10.59 -9.84 -5.40
C ALA A 554 -11.26 -10.51 -4.17
N PHE A 555 -10.51 -11.32 -3.43
CA PHE A 555 -11.00 -12.06 -2.25
C PHE A 555 -10.05 -11.87 -1.06
N PRO A 556 -10.09 -10.69 -0.41
CA PRO A 556 -9.23 -10.40 0.73
C PRO A 556 -9.69 -11.11 1.99
N LYS A 557 -8.81 -11.19 2.99
CA LYS A 557 -9.17 -11.55 4.36
C LYS A 557 -9.70 -10.34 5.13
N THR A 558 -10.52 -10.61 6.13
CA THR A 558 -10.94 -9.60 7.13
C THR A 558 -9.76 -9.14 7.98
N GLN A 559 -9.99 -8.14 8.81
CA GLN A 559 -8.97 -7.64 9.76
C GLN A 559 -8.55 -8.72 10.79
N SER A 560 -9.38 -9.74 11.02
CA SER A 560 -9.06 -10.89 11.87
C SER A 560 -8.43 -12.07 11.11
N ALA A 561 -7.89 -11.84 9.92
CA ALA A 561 -7.26 -12.84 9.04
C ALA A 561 -8.19 -14.00 8.62
N ALA A 562 -9.49 -13.75 8.54
CA ALA A 562 -10.50 -14.75 8.17
C ALA A 562 -11.17 -14.42 6.83
N CYS A 563 -11.65 -15.43 6.13
CA CYS A 563 -12.50 -15.27 4.95
C CYS A 563 -13.95 -15.64 5.32
N VAL A 564 -14.82 -14.65 5.46
CA VAL A 564 -16.23 -14.87 5.83
C VAL A 564 -17.05 -15.54 4.73
N MET A 565 -16.59 -15.45 3.46
CA MET A 565 -17.25 -16.11 2.33
C MET A 565 -16.99 -17.62 2.31
N THR A 566 -15.72 -18.02 2.48
CA THR A 566 -15.32 -19.44 2.46
C THR A 566 -15.28 -20.08 3.85
N GLN A 567 -15.48 -19.29 4.91
CA GLN A 567 -15.33 -19.68 6.31
C GLN A 567 -13.92 -20.22 6.65
N ALA A 568 -12.90 -19.70 5.96
CA ALA A 568 -11.51 -20.01 6.27
C ALA A 568 -10.95 -19.04 7.35
N PRO A 569 -10.10 -19.53 8.29
CA PRO A 569 -9.66 -20.93 8.46
C PRO A 569 -10.77 -21.82 9.02
N GLY A 570 -10.81 -23.07 8.55
CA GLY A 570 -11.79 -24.07 8.96
C GLY A 570 -11.19 -25.18 9.84
N MET A 571 -12.06 -25.96 10.47
CA MET A 571 -11.65 -27.15 11.22
C MET A 571 -11.16 -28.25 10.28
N VAL A 572 -10.17 -28.99 10.71
CA VAL A 572 -9.62 -30.14 9.99
C VAL A 572 -10.10 -31.43 10.69
N ASP A 573 -10.51 -32.44 9.91
CA ASP A 573 -10.98 -33.69 10.46
C ASP A 573 -9.85 -34.51 11.13
N ALA A 574 -10.25 -35.39 12.05
CA ALA A 574 -9.31 -36.22 12.83
C ALA A 574 -8.49 -37.18 11.96
N LYS A 575 -9.01 -37.58 10.79
CA LYS A 575 -8.27 -38.46 9.86
C LYS A 575 -7.12 -37.68 9.20
N ALA A 576 -7.40 -36.49 8.68
CA ALA A 576 -6.37 -35.63 8.09
C ALA A 576 -5.29 -35.26 9.12
N LEU A 577 -5.65 -34.94 10.36
CA LEU A 577 -4.67 -34.67 11.43
C LEU A 577 -3.77 -35.88 11.71
N ARG A 578 -4.34 -37.12 11.75
CA ARG A 578 -3.54 -38.32 11.91
C ARG A 578 -2.59 -38.56 10.74
N GLU A 579 -3.04 -38.34 9.52
CA GLU A 579 -2.20 -38.46 8.30
C GLU A 579 -1.04 -37.45 8.30
N LEU A 580 -1.23 -36.29 8.94
CA LEU A 580 -0.21 -35.26 9.10
C LEU A 580 0.64 -35.45 10.37
N HIS A 581 0.38 -36.48 11.17
CA HIS A 581 1.04 -36.72 12.46
C HIS A 581 0.89 -35.56 13.45
N ILE A 582 -0.24 -34.87 13.42
CA ILE A 582 -0.55 -33.71 14.28
C ILE A 582 -1.59 -34.08 15.33
N ARG A 583 -1.36 -33.63 16.55
CA ARG A 583 -2.33 -33.69 17.64
C ARG A 583 -2.62 -32.27 18.16
N LEU A 584 -3.89 -31.87 18.19
CA LEU A 584 -4.30 -30.62 18.80
C LEU A 584 -4.20 -30.72 20.33
N ARG A 585 -3.72 -29.66 20.98
CA ARG A 585 -3.85 -29.53 22.44
C ARG A 585 -5.30 -29.27 22.78
N GLU A 586 -5.79 -29.89 23.85
CA GLU A 586 -7.10 -29.55 24.41
C GLU A 586 -7.05 -28.07 24.81
N GLN A 587 -8.03 -27.29 24.35
CA GLN A 587 -8.18 -25.92 24.82
C GLN A 587 -8.60 -26.01 26.29
N THR A 588 -7.72 -25.62 27.20
CA THR A 588 -8.13 -25.28 28.57
C THR A 588 -9.12 -24.13 28.42
N LYS A 589 -10.38 -24.38 28.73
CA LYS A 589 -11.36 -23.30 28.89
C LYS A 589 -10.77 -22.35 29.94
N VAL A 590 -10.33 -21.18 29.50
CA VAL A 590 -10.10 -20.05 30.42
C VAL A 590 -11.52 -19.62 30.80
N GLU A 591 -11.94 -19.96 32.05
CA GLU A 591 -13.15 -19.46 32.67
C GLU A 591 -13.11 -17.95 32.87
#